data_9cb74a434690f0fc2d1fc57f2a05ca88
#
_entry.id   9cb74a434690f0fc2d1fc57f2a05ca88
#
_cell.length_a   1.000
_cell.length_b   1.000
_cell.length_c   1.000
_cell.angle_alpha   90.00
_cell.angle_beta   90.00
_cell.angle_gamma   90.00
#
_symmetry.space_group_name_H-M   'P 1'
#
loop_
_entity.id
_entity.type
_entity.pdbx_description
1 polymer ?
#
loop_
_entity_poly.entity_id
_entity_poly.type
_entity_poly.pdbx_seq_one_letter_code
_entity_poly.pdbx_strand_id
1 'polypeptide(L)'
;MTAATKLATYADLVALPEDVRAEVLGGELVTQPSPTFGHQRAQVRMSRYLGGFFDDDDQGPGDWYIVVDIDVRFTAHDIVRPDVVGWRRQRLAGDQQRLPIDVIPDWICEILSPSSTKRDRLHKSLLYARHGVPHYWLLDPVARLLEAYALDGGQWKTIGVYDETAHARIAPFEAIELPVARLFLPEPPPTDEPR
;
A
#
# COMPACT_ATOMS: atom_id res chain seq x y z
N MET A 1 7.33 32.20 24.93
CA MET A 1 8.03 31.67 23.74
C MET A 1 7.77 30.19 23.69
N THR A 2 6.86 29.74 22.83
CA THR A 2 6.63 28.30 22.58
C THR A 2 7.82 27.79 21.78
N ALA A 3 8.57 26.84 22.33
CA ALA A 3 9.63 26.17 21.59
C ALA A 3 9.02 25.58 20.32
N ALA A 4 9.61 25.89 19.17
CA ALA A 4 9.20 25.25 17.91
C ALA A 4 9.42 23.75 18.07
N THR A 5 8.35 22.96 17.93
CA THR A 5 8.45 21.49 17.96
C THR A 5 9.31 21.07 16.78
N LYS A 6 10.43 20.38 17.06
CA LYS A 6 11.29 19.82 16.01
C LYS A 6 10.48 18.79 15.21
N LEU A 7 10.37 18.99 13.91
CA LEU A 7 9.72 18.03 13.03
C LEU A 7 10.58 16.75 12.91
N ALA A 8 9.93 15.59 13.01
CA ALA A 8 10.59 14.30 12.84
C ALA A 8 11.07 14.08 11.41
N THR A 9 12.10 13.28 11.26
CA THR A 9 12.76 12.91 10.01
C THR A 9 13.01 11.41 9.95
N TYR A 10 13.57 10.92 8.86
CA TYR A 10 13.98 9.50 8.75
C TYR A 10 14.98 9.08 9.84
N ALA A 11 15.88 9.96 10.25
CA ALA A 11 16.82 9.67 11.32
C ALA A 11 16.12 9.43 12.67
N ASP A 12 15.05 10.18 12.94
CA ASP A 12 14.23 9.98 14.15
C ASP A 12 13.42 8.67 14.07
N LEU A 13 12.99 8.25 12.85
CA LEU A 13 12.30 6.97 12.61
C LEU A 13 13.24 5.78 12.87
N VAL A 14 14.46 5.82 12.31
CA VAL A 14 15.46 4.74 12.47
C VAL A 14 15.98 4.65 13.90
N ALA A 15 15.90 5.71 14.68
CA ALA A 15 16.30 5.72 16.11
C ALA A 15 15.29 5.02 17.04
N LEU A 16 14.10 4.65 16.54
CA LEU A 16 13.11 3.90 17.31
C LEU A 16 13.61 2.45 17.56
N PRO A 17 13.13 1.80 18.64
CA PRO A 17 13.37 0.36 18.83
C PRO A 17 12.92 -0.46 17.62
N GLU A 18 13.63 -1.54 17.30
CA GLU A 18 13.38 -2.37 16.11
C GLU A 18 11.97 -2.99 16.06
N ASP A 19 11.35 -3.20 17.21
CA ASP A 19 9.99 -3.72 17.36
C ASP A 19 8.90 -2.66 17.18
N VAL A 20 9.26 -1.38 17.08
CA VAL A 20 8.30 -0.28 16.89
C VAL A 20 8.08 -0.02 15.40
N ARG A 21 6.87 -0.31 14.94
CA ARG A 21 6.42 0.10 13.60
C ARG A 21 5.94 1.55 13.66
N ALA A 22 6.53 2.41 12.84
CA ALA A 22 6.15 3.81 12.77
C ALA A 22 6.36 4.37 11.36
N GLU A 23 5.77 5.54 11.11
CA GLU A 23 5.95 6.37 9.93
C GLU A 23 6.18 7.81 10.38
N VAL A 24 6.68 8.66 9.48
CA VAL A 24 6.71 10.11 9.70
C VAL A 24 5.68 10.74 8.76
N LEU A 25 4.68 11.41 9.31
CA LEU A 25 3.64 12.10 8.56
C LEU A 25 3.55 13.55 9.01
N GLY A 26 3.85 14.48 8.10
CA GLY A 26 3.88 15.91 8.41
C GLY A 26 4.85 16.28 9.53
N GLY A 27 5.92 15.50 9.72
CA GLY A 27 6.90 15.68 10.80
C GLY A 27 6.49 15.10 12.15
N GLU A 28 5.44 14.29 12.22
CA GLU A 28 5.03 13.56 13.41
C GLU A 28 5.39 12.07 13.27
N LEU A 29 5.95 11.47 14.32
CA LEU A 29 6.12 10.02 14.42
C LEU A 29 4.78 9.38 14.76
N VAL A 30 4.26 8.58 13.84
CA VAL A 30 2.97 7.91 13.97
C VAL A 30 3.22 6.40 14.07
N THR A 31 3.03 5.84 15.26
CA THR A 31 3.18 4.40 15.50
C THR A 31 2.02 3.62 14.93
N GLN A 32 2.29 2.38 14.55
CA GLN A 32 1.30 1.45 14.01
C GLN A 32 1.22 0.20 14.91
N PRO A 33 0.02 -0.31 15.20
CA PRO A 33 -0.11 -1.58 15.89
C PRO A 33 0.35 -2.73 14.99
N SER A 34 0.63 -3.89 15.59
CA SER A 34 0.88 -5.11 14.83
C SER A 34 -0.30 -5.43 13.91
N PRO A 35 -0.05 -5.82 12.67
CA PRO A 35 -1.11 -6.14 11.71
C PRO A 35 -1.86 -7.41 12.12
N THR A 36 -3.14 -7.48 11.79
CA THR A 36 -3.95 -8.68 11.99
C THR A 36 -3.56 -9.78 10.98
N PHE A 37 -3.96 -11.03 11.27
CA PHE A 37 -3.76 -12.14 10.35
C PHE A 37 -4.43 -11.87 8.98
N GLY A 38 -5.64 -11.30 8.97
CA GLY A 38 -6.35 -10.95 7.73
C GLY A 38 -5.60 -9.93 6.89
N HIS A 39 -5.06 -8.89 7.53
CA HIS A 39 -4.24 -7.87 6.89
C HIS A 39 -2.97 -8.48 6.27
N GLN A 40 -2.19 -9.23 7.05
CA GLN A 40 -0.96 -9.89 6.57
C GLN A 40 -1.23 -10.84 5.41
N ARG A 41 -2.33 -11.60 5.49
CA ARG A 41 -2.71 -12.51 4.41
C ARG A 41 -3.09 -11.76 3.14
N ALA A 42 -3.82 -10.67 3.25
CA ALA A 42 -4.17 -9.81 2.12
C ALA A 42 -2.92 -9.24 1.45
N GLN A 43 -1.95 -8.77 2.23
CA GLN A 43 -0.66 -8.27 1.77
C GLN A 43 0.12 -9.36 1.00
N VAL A 44 0.27 -10.55 1.58
CA VAL A 44 0.93 -11.69 0.92
C VAL A 44 0.21 -12.10 -0.36
N ARG A 45 -1.12 -12.08 -0.37
CA ARG A 45 -1.90 -12.44 -1.56
C ARG A 45 -1.77 -11.42 -2.67
N MET A 46 -1.83 -10.13 -2.34
CA MET A 46 -1.67 -9.04 -3.30
C MET A 46 -0.28 -9.09 -3.92
N SER A 47 0.77 -9.11 -3.09
CA SER A 47 2.16 -9.12 -3.57
C SER A 47 2.47 -10.36 -4.40
N ARG A 48 2.03 -11.55 -3.97
CA ARG A 48 2.24 -12.79 -4.73
C ARG A 48 1.51 -12.78 -6.07
N TYR A 49 0.26 -12.29 -6.09
CA TYR A 49 -0.54 -12.29 -7.32
C TYR A 49 0.03 -11.32 -8.35
N LEU A 50 0.32 -10.10 -7.95
CA LEU A 50 0.90 -9.11 -8.85
C LEU A 50 2.38 -9.39 -9.15
N GLY A 51 3.16 -9.79 -8.14
CA GLY A 51 4.58 -10.12 -8.30
C GLY A 51 4.80 -11.25 -9.28
N GLY A 52 4.02 -12.33 -9.19
CA GLY A 52 4.14 -13.47 -10.10
C GLY A 52 3.88 -13.15 -11.59
N PHE A 53 3.17 -12.06 -11.88
CA PHE A 53 2.91 -11.65 -13.26
C PHE A 53 3.74 -10.44 -13.72
N PHE A 54 4.13 -9.57 -12.81
CA PHE A 54 4.72 -8.27 -13.18
C PHE A 54 6.14 -8.09 -12.67
N ASP A 55 6.56 -8.82 -11.62
CA ASP A 55 7.92 -8.77 -11.09
C ASP A 55 8.75 -9.98 -11.53
N ASP A 56 8.15 -11.19 -11.56
CA ASP A 56 8.80 -12.38 -12.10
C ASP A 56 8.71 -12.38 -13.64
N ASP A 57 9.84 -12.48 -14.33
CA ASP A 57 9.90 -12.40 -15.79
C ASP A 57 9.26 -13.61 -16.53
N ASP A 58 8.90 -14.67 -15.79
CA ASP A 58 8.53 -15.95 -16.40
C ASP A 58 7.05 -16.09 -16.75
N GLN A 59 6.13 -15.27 -16.21
CA GLN A 59 4.69 -15.54 -16.30
C GLN A 59 3.82 -14.37 -16.80
N GLY A 60 4.38 -13.20 -17.10
CA GLY A 60 3.59 -12.05 -17.46
C GLY A 60 4.38 -10.94 -18.18
N PRO A 61 3.80 -9.74 -18.26
CA PRO A 61 4.42 -8.62 -18.99
C PRO A 61 5.68 -8.07 -18.31
N GLY A 62 5.99 -8.48 -17.06
CA GLY A 62 7.17 -7.99 -16.34
C GLY A 62 7.19 -6.48 -16.11
N ASP A 63 8.40 -5.92 -16.00
CA ASP A 63 8.69 -4.47 -15.97
C ASP A 63 8.33 -3.74 -14.65
N TRP A 64 8.05 -4.46 -13.58
CA TRP A 64 7.80 -3.90 -12.26
C TRP A 64 8.73 -4.47 -11.19
N TYR A 65 8.92 -3.71 -10.12
CA TYR A 65 9.29 -4.21 -8.79
C TYR A 65 8.08 -4.06 -7.89
N ILE A 66 7.61 -5.17 -7.32
CA ILE A 66 6.48 -5.21 -6.37
C ILE A 66 7.03 -5.63 -5.01
N VAL A 67 7.04 -4.71 -4.07
CA VAL A 67 7.61 -4.95 -2.73
C VAL A 67 6.61 -4.58 -1.63
N VAL A 68 6.88 -5.03 -0.41
CA VAL A 68 6.05 -4.81 0.77
C VAL A 68 6.86 -4.17 1.89
N ASP A 69 6.20 -3.40 2.75
CA ASP A 69 6.77 -2.89 4.01
C ASP A 69 8.12 -2.16 3.84
N ILE A 70 8.31 -1.36 2.79
CA ILE A 70 9.53 -0.60 2.55
C ILE A 70 9.33 0.88 2.83
N ASP A 71 10.34 1.54 3.40
CA ASP A 71 10.28 2.98 3.67
C ASP A 71 10.43 3.80 2.39
N VAL A 72 9.43 4.61 2.09
CA VAL A 72 9.40 5.55 0.95
C VAL A 72 9.38 6.97 1.49
N ARG A 73 10.33 7.80 1.07
CA ARG A 73 10.42 9.20 1.45
C ARG A 73 9.83 10.10 0.38
N PHE A 74 8.77 10.82 0.73
CA PHE A 74 8.16 11.84 -0.11
C PHE A 74 8.75 13.22 0.14
N THR A 75 9.02 13.54 1.41
CA THR A 75 9.72 14.75 1.86
C THR A 75 10.63 14.42 3.03
N ALA A 76 11.38 15.43 3.52
CA ALA A 76 12.18 15.26 4.74
C ALA A 76 11.33 14.88 5.98
N HIS A 77 10.02 15.18 5.91
CA HIS A 77 9.06 15.05 7.02
C HIS A 77 7.84 14.18 6.69
N ASP A 78 7.90 13.45 5.56
CA ASP A 78 6.90 12.48 5.14
C ASP A 78 7.62 11.22 4.65
N ILE A 79 7.74 10.26 5.53
CA ILE A 79 8.30 8.94 5.26
C ILE A 79 7.26 7.90 5.65
N VAL A 80 6.76 7.15 4.68
CA VAL A 80 5.70 6.16 4.86
C VAL A 80 6.19 4.77 4.50
N ARG A 81 5.50 3.77 5.02
CA ARG A 81 5.74 2.36 4.74
C ARG A 81 4.45 1.75 4.21
N PRO A 82 4.21 1.85 2.88
CA PRO A 82 3.01 1.27 2.28
C PRO A 82 2.98 -0.24 2.43
N ASP A 83 1.77 -0.82 2.56
CA ASP A 83 1.61 -2.27 2.70
C ASP A 83 2.12 -3.02 1.46
N VAL A 84 1.75 -2.54 0.26
CA VAL A 84 2.30 -3.02 -1.01
C VAL A 84 2.57 -1.83 -1.91
N VAL A 85 3.72 -1.83 -2.57
CA VAL A 85 4.15 -0.72 -3.41
C VAL A 85 4.84 -1.23 -4.67
N GLY A 86 4.70 -0.51 -5.78
CA GLY A 86 5.28 -0.89 -7.06
C GLY A 86 5.91 0.26 -7.82
N TRP A 87 7.02 -0.05 -8.48
CA TRP A 87 7.72 0.83 -9.41
C TRP A 87 7.92 0.15 -10.76
N ARG A 88 7.87 0.91 -11.84
CA ARG A 88 8.44 0.45 -13.10
C ARG A 88 9.94 0.26 -12.93
N ARG A 89 10.50 -0.87 -13.38
CA ARG A 89 11.93 -1.23 -13.18
C ARG A 89 12.88 -0.13 -13.63
N GLN A 90 12.60 0.47 -14.80
CA GLN A 90 13.43 1.54 -15.35
C GLN A 90 13.48 2.80 -14.47
N ARG A 91 12.46 3.07 -13.65
CA ARG A 91 12.41 4.24 -12.76
C ARG A 91 13.19 4.05 -11.49
N LEU A 92 13.30 2.82 -11.00
CA LEU A 92 14.02 2.49 -9.76
C LEU A 92 15.46 2.03 -10.02
N ALA A 93 15.95 2.09 -11.25
CA ALA A 93 17.29 1.61 -11.61
C ALA A 93 18.38 2.30 -10.78
N GLY A 94 19.14 1.50 -10.01
CA GLY A 94 20.25 1.97 -9.17
C GLY A 94 19.89 2.38 -7.74
N ASP A 95 18.62 2.46 -7.39
CA ASP A 95 18.17 2.89 -6.05
C ASP A 95 17.67 1.74 -5.14
N GLN A 96 17.68 0.49 -5.64
CA GLN A 96 17.12 -0.68 -4.93
C GLN A 96 17.81 -1.01 -3.59
N GLN A 97 19.04 -0.56 -3.40
CA GLN A 97 19.82 -0.82 -2.16
C GLN A 97 19.74 0.35 -1.17
N ARG A 98 19.03 1.41 -1.49
CA ARG A 98 18.93 2.59 -0.61
C ARG A 98 17.70 2.52 0.27
N LEU A 99 17.82 3.03 1.49
CA LEU A 99 16.69 3.28 2.40
C LEU A 99 16.84 4.67 3.02
N PRO A 100 15.76 5.43 3.08
CA PRO A 100 14.47 5.19 2.43
C PRO A 100 14.57 5.31 0.90
N ILE A 101 13.61 4.74 0.17
CA ILE A 101 13.51 4.94 -1.29
C ILE A 101 12.99 6.35 -1.55
N ASP A 102 13.71 7.12 -2.40
CA ASP A 102 13.36 8.50 -2.75
C ASP A 102 12.56 8.62 -4.06
N VAL A 103 12.49 7.54 -4.83
CA VAL A 103 11.73 7.50 -6.08
C VAL A 103 10.24 7.34 -5.78
N ILE A 104 9.43 8.28 -6.27
CA ILE A 104 7.97 8.21 -6.12
C ILE A 104 7.43 6.96 -6.81
N PRO A 105 6.62 6.13 -6.10
CA PRO A 105 6.04 4.92 -6.66
C PRO A 105 5.11 5.18 -7.84
N ASP A 106 5.00 4.18 -8.73
CA ASP A 106 4.01 4.16 -9.80
C ASP A 106 2.65 3.62 -9.34
N TRP A 107 2.65 2.87 -8.26
CA TRP A 107 1.46 2.32 -7.65
C TRP A 107 1.67 2.05 -6.16
N ILE A 108 0.63 2.29 -5.36
CA ILE A 108 0.58 1.99 -3.93
C ILE A 108 -0.75 1.29 -3.62
N CYS A 109 -0.70 0.26 -2.78
CA CYS A 109 -1.88 -0.33 -2.17
C CYS A 109 -1.74 -0.30 -0.64
N GLU A 110 -2.73 0.29 0.02
CA GLU A 110 -2.89 0.22 1.48
C GLU A 110 -3.97 -0.80 1.83
N ILE A 111 -3.71 -1.62 2.83
CA ILE A 111 -4.63 -2.62 3.34
C ILE A 111 -5.24 -2.09 4.63
N LEU A 112 -6.52 -1.79 4.58
CA LEU A 112 -7.21 -1.13 5.69
C LEU A 112 -7.30 -2.02 6.92
N SER A 113 -7.14 -1.38 8.07
CA SER A 113 -7.41 -1.96 9.37
C SER A 113 -8.25 -0.95 10.18
N PRO A 114 -8.98 -1.38 11.22
CA PRO A 114 -9.76 -0.43 12.05
C PRO A 114 -8.94 0.73 12.60
N SER A 115 -7.64 0.53 12.84
CA SER A 115 -6.73 1.53 13.38
C SER A 115 -6.12 2.46 12.33
N SER A 116 -6.04 2.03 11.06
CA SER A 116 -5.38 2.79 10.00
C SER A 116 -6.33 3.47 9.01
N THR A 117 -7.58 2.99 8.90
CA THR A 117 -8.56 3.40 7.87
C THR A 117 -8.66 4.92 7.70
N LYS A 118 -8.78 5.70 8.79
CA LYS A 118 -8.89 7.16 8.69
C LYS A 118 -7.60 7.78 8.14
N ARG A 119 -6.44 7.29 8.56
CA ARG A 119 -5.13 7.77 8.11
C ARG A 119 -4.91 7.48 6.65
N ASP A 120 -5.16 6.24 6.22
CA ASP A 120 -4.93 5.79 4.85
C ASP A 120 -5.88 6.50 3.87
N ARG A 121 -7.16 6.64 4.24
CA ARG A 121 -8.17 7.31 3.40
C ARG A 121 -8.00 8.83 3.31
N LEU A 122 -7.45 9.49 4.32
CA LEU A 122 -7.36 10.95 4.35
C LEU A 122 -5.91 11.43 4.23
N HIS A 123 -5.04 11.07 5.17
CA HIS A 123 -3.71 11.67 5.23
C HIS A 123 -2.79 11.12 4.15
N LYS A 124 -2.65 9.78 4.06
CA LYS A 124 -1.81 9.14 3.06
C LYS A 124 -2.34 9.35 1.65
N SER A 125 -3.65 9.23 1.43
CA SER A 125 -4.29 9.49 0.14
C SER A 125 -3.96 10.88 -0.39
N LEU A 126 -4.05 11.92 0.45
CA LEU A 126 -3.69 13.30 0.07
C LEU A 126 -2.19 13.46 -0.16
N LEU A 127 -1.35 12.81 0.65
CA LEU A 127 0.10 12.79 0.46
C LEU A 127 0.46 12.21 -0.91
N TYR A 128 -0.06 11.03 -1.23
CA TYR A 128 0.20 10.35 -2.49
C TYR A 128 -0.26 11.17 -3.71
N ALA A 129 -1.46 11.75 -3.65
CA ALA A 129 -1.96 12.63 -4.71
C ALA A 129 -1.07 13.85 -4.92
N ARG A 130 -0.68 14.53 -3.83
CA ARG A 130 0.18 15.72 -3.86
C ARG A 130 1.54 15.45 -4.49
N HIS A 131 2.08 14.25 -4.27
CA HIS A 131 3.38 13.85 -4.80
C HIS A 131 3.32 13.10 -6.13
N GLY A 132 2.13 13.00 -6.73
CA GLY A 132 1.97 12.51 -8.09
C GLY A 132 2.08 10.98 -8.23
N VAL A 133 1.72 10.20 -7.20
CA VAL A 133 1.56 8.75 -7.34
C VAL A 133 0.43 8.49 -8.33
N PRO A 134 0.69 7.79 -9.47
CA PRO A 134 -0.34 7.68 -10.52
C PRO A 134 -1.53 6.80 -10.14
N HIS A 135 -1.30 5.72 -9.36
CA HIS A 135 -2.33 4.75 -9.02
C HIS A 135 -2.31 4.45 -7.52
N TYR A 136 -3.49 4.44 -6.92
CA TYR A 136 -3.67 4.14 -5.51
C TYR A 136 -4.82 3.16 -5.32
N TRP A 137 -4.57 2.08 -4.60
CA TRP A 137 -5.60 1.10 -4.24
C TRP A 137 -5.80 1.06 -2.74
N LEU A 138 -7.05 0.84 -2.34
CA LEU A 138 -7.42 0.56 -0.95
C LEU A 138 -8.09 -0.82 -0.89
N LEU A 139 -7.49 -1.74 -0.16
CA LEU A 139 -8.05 -3.05 0.09
C LEU A 139 -8.62 -3.10 1.51
N ASP A 140 -9.91 -3.34 1.63
CA ASP A 140 -10.59 -3.51 2.91
C ASP A 140 -10.92 -5.00 3.14
N PRO A 141 -10.12 -5.71 3.97
CA PRO A 141 -10.36 -7.12 4.23
C PRO A 141 -11.64 -7.41 5.02
N VAL A 142 -12.15 -6.42 5.77
CA VAL A 142 -13.37 -6.55 6.58
C VAL A 142 -14.62 -6.33 5.74
N ALA A 143 -14.64 -5.24 4.97
CA ALA A 143 -15.72 -4.96 4.03
C ALA A 143 -15.65 -5.82 2.76
N ARG A 144 -14.53 -6.56 2.54
CA ARG A 144 -14.25 -7.38 1.35
C ARG A 144 -14.35 -6.56 0.06
N LEU A 145 -13.76 -5.37 0.08
CA LEU A 145 -13.77 -4.43 -1.04
C LEU A 145 -12.36 -4.06 -1.47
N LEU A 146 -12.17 -3.88 -2.77
CA LEU A 146 -11.01 -3.27 -3.40
C LEU A 146 -11.47 -2.00 -4.12
N GLU A 147 -10.96 -0.86 -3.68
CA GLU A 147 -11.18 0.43 -4.32
C GLU A 147 -9.91 0.81 -5.10
N ALA A 148 -10.06 1.19 -6.36
CA ALA A 148 -8.96 1.58 -7.23
C ALA A 148 -9.14 3.02 -7.72
N TYR A 149 -8.05 3.77 -7.67
CA TYR A 149 -8.00 5.18 -8.01
C TYR A 149 -6.85 5.46 -8.98
N ALA A 150 -7.09 6.37 -9.93
CA ALA A 150 -6.06 6.96 -10.78
C ALA A 150 -5.96 8.45 -10.48
N LEU A 151 -4.75 9.00 -10.52
CA LEU A 151 -4.52 10.42 -10.34
C LEU A 151 -4.76 11.16 -11.65
N ASP A 152 -5.65 12.15 -11.63
CA ASP A 152 -5.89 13.04 -12.76
C ASP A 152 -6.02 14.49 -12.29
N GLY A 153 -5.21 15.37 -12.84
CA GLY A 153 -5.19 16.78 -12.45
C GLY A 153 -4.91 17.02 -10.95
N GLY A 154 -4.15 16.13 -10.29
CA GLY A 154 -3.85 16.20 -8.86
C GLY A 154 -4.99 15.73 -7.94
N GLN A 155 -6.02 15.11 -8.50
CA GLN A 155 -7.15 14.57 -7.76
C GLN A 155 -7.35 13.09 -8.06
N TRP A 156 -7.80 12.32 -7.06
CA TRP A 156 -8.16 10.92 -7.27
C TRP A 156 -9.46 10.79 -8.01
N LYS A 157 -9.43 10.06 -9.12
CA LYS A 157 -10.62 9.55 -9.81
C LYS A 157 -10.79 8.09 -9.46
N THR A 158 -11.95 7.71 -8.96
CA THR A 158 -12.30 6.30 -8.78
C THR A 158 -12.39 5.62 -10.15
N ILE A 159 -11.55 4.61 -10.38
CA ILE A 159 -11.56 3.81 -11.62
C ILE A 159 -12.30 2.49 -11.43
N GLY A 160 -12.58 2.08 -10.19
CA GLY A 160 -13.43 0.95 -9.88
C GLY A 160 -13.54 0.70 -8.38
N VAL A 161 -14.64 0.04 -8.01
CA VAL A 161 -14.88 -0.54 -6.69
C VAL A 161 -15.36 -1.97 -6.93
N TYR A 162 -14.68 -2.92 -6.31
CA TYR A 162 -14.83 -4.35 -6.60
C TYR A 162 -15.05 -5.10 -5.29
N ASP A 163 -16.07 -5.93 -5.25
CA ASP A 163 -16.29 -6.89 -4.17
C ASP A 163 -15.62 -8.24 -4.47
N GLU A 164 -15.80 -9.21 -3.60
CA GLU A 164 -15.21 -10.54 -3.75
C GLU A 164 -15.73 -11.33 -4.94
N THR A 165 -16.84 -10.97 -5.54
CA THR A 165 -17.38 -11.66 -6.73
C THR A 165 -16.71 -11.21 -8.01
N ALA A 166 -15.98 -10.10 -7.97
CA ALA A 166 -15.40 -9.48 -9.15
C ALA A 166 -14.18 -10.25 -9.69
N HIS A 167 -14.13 -10.28 -11.02
CA HIS A 167 -12.96 -10.62 -11.80
C HIS A 167 -12.65 -9.41 -12.67
N ALA A 168 -11.58 -8.69 -12.37
CA ALA A 168 -11.38 -7.35 -12.94
C ALA A 168 -9.96 -7.13 -13.49
N ARG A 169 -9.88 -6.36 -14.58
CA ARG A 169 -8.63 -5.83 -15.12
C ARG A 169 -8.48 -4.39 -14.65
N ILE A 170 -7.58 -4.15 -13.71
CA ILE A 170 -7.53 -2.92 -12.93
C ILE A 170 -6.20 -2.21 -13.19
N ALA A 171 -6.25 -0.92 -13.57
CA ALA A 171 -5.04 -0.11 -13.77
C ALA A 171 -4.20 0.00 -12.47
N PRO A 172 -2.86 -0.13 -12.59
CA PRO A 172 -2.05 -0.22 -13.80
C PRO A 172 -1.74 -1.66 -14.25
N PHE A 173 -2.49 -2.65 -13.79
CA PHE A 173 -2.26 -4.08 -14.01
C PHE A 173 -3.31 -4.75 -14.90
N GLU A 174 -3.86 -4.02 -15.88
CA GLU A 174 -4.95 -4.47 -16.75
C GLU A 174 -4.58 -5.66 -17.65
N ALA A 175 -3.29 -5.94 -17.79
CA ALA A 175 -2.82 -7.07 -18.60
C ALA A 175 -3.31 -8.43 -18.06
N ILE A 176 -3.65 -8.50 -16.78
CA ILE A 176 -4.18 -9.70 -16.14
C ILE A 176 -5.58 -9.46 -15.57
N GLU A 177 -6.31 -10.53 -15.37
CA GLU A 177 -7.58 -10.53 -14.63
C GLU A 177 -7.35 -10.91 -13.17
N LEU A 178 -7.68 -10.01 -12.25
CA LEU A 178 -7.57 -10.21 -10.81
C LEU A 178 -8.88 -10.79 -10.25
N PRO A 179 -8.90 -12.04 -9.79
CA PRO A 179 -10.03 -12.58 -9.03
C PRO A 179 -9.99 -12.02 -7.62
N VAL A 180 -10.82 -11.02 -7.32
CA VAL A 180 -10.76 -10.23 -6.08
C VAL A 180 -10.95 -11.08 -4.82
N ALA A 181 -11.76 -12.14 -4.90
CA ALA A 181 -11.92 -13.11 -3.81
C ALA A 181 -10.60 -13.68 -3.27
N ARG A 182 -9.58 -13.81 -4.13
CA ARG A 182 -8.28 -14.38 -3.74
C ARG A 182 -7.49 -13.50 -2.77
N LEU A 183 -7.84 -12.23 -2.66
CA LEU A 183 -7.19 -11.29 -1.75
C LEU A 183 -7.67 -11.46 -0.31
N PHE A 184 -8.85 -12.02 -0.10
CA PHE A 184 -9.48 -12.15 1.20
C PHE A 184 -9.28 -13.54 1.84
N LEU A 185 -9.59 -13.63 3.11
CA LEU A 185 -9.77 -14.92 3.77
C LEU A 185 -10.99 -15.64 3.19
N PRO A 186 -10.94 -16.97 3.01
CA PRO A 186 -12.14 -17.74 2.73
C PRO A 186 -13.17 -17.51 3.83
N GLU A 187 -14.43 -17.49 3.46
CA GLU A 187 -15.49 -17.52 4.46
C GLU A 187 -15.41 -18.81 5.28
N PRO A 188 -15.63 -18.74 6.59
CA PRO A 188 -15.74 -19.95 7.38
C PRO A 188 -16.92 -20.78 6.86
N PRO A 189 -16.81 -22.13 6.87
CA PRO A 189 -17.95 -22.97 6.53
C PRO A 189 -19.13 -22.61 7.44
N PRO A 190 -20.39 -22.70 6.94
CA PRO A 190 -21.55 -22.46 7.77
C PRO A 190 -21.47 -23.34 9.01
N THR A 191 -21.58 -22.72 10.18
CA THR A 191 -21.70 -23.49 11.42
C THR A 191 -23.04 -24.19 11.40
N ASP A 192 -23.02 -25.54 11.33
CA ASP A 192 -24.19 -26.33 11.63
C ASP A 192 -24.55 -26.05 13.11
N GLU A 193 -25.51 -25.16 13.34
CA GLU A 193 -26.12 -25.03 14.64
C GLU A 193 -26.83 -26.38 14.93
N PRO A 194 -26.50 -27.06 16.02
CA PRO A 194 -27.25 -28.24 16.40
C PRO A 194 -28.71 -27.83 16.68
N ARG A 195 -29.64 -28.47 15.96
CA ARG A 195 -31.09 -28.34 16.21
C ARG A 195 -31.48 -28.87 17.59
#